data_75fc9a94324f60180bb63b5fc4a8b1f3
#
_entry.id   75fc9a94324f60180bb63b5fc4a8b1f3
#
_cell.length_a   1.000
_cell.length_b   1.000
_cell.length_c   1.000
_cell.angle_alpha   90.00
_cell.angle_beta   90.00
_cell.angle_gamma   90.00
#
_symmetry.space_group_name_H-M   'P 1'
#
loop_
_entity.id
_entity.type
_entity.pdbx_description
1 polymer ?
#
loop_
_entity_poly.entity_id
_entity_poly.type
_entity_poly.pdbx_seq_one_letter_code
_entity_poly.pdbx_strand_id
1 'polypeptide(L)'
;MWDEIGVEFTADATVDYGTMVYGQPLKISGRDRIVEFFRTKLGPDIITVHSAGQPEIIVDGAMARGTWSLQDTVIATEHRVVITGAAFYRDRYERGGDGCWRIAHTGYVRTYEAMMSLDDLPSFKLIARLAAAPAEGASAEDAGADAGVR
;
A
#
# COMPACT_ATOMS: atom_id res chain seq x y z
N MET A 1 2.82 13.11 -1.78
CA MET A 1 2.25 11.76 -1.52
C MET A 1 3.10 10.94 -0.55
N TRP A 2 4.37 10.57 -0.84
CA TRP A 2 5.15 9.72 0.09
C TRP A 2 5.48 10.41 1.42
N ASP A 3 5.77 11.71 1.42
CA ASP A 3 6.03 12.49 2.64
C ASP A 3 4.76 12.65 3.48
N GLU A 4 3.60 12.75 2.85
CA GLU A 4 2.29 12.76 3.51
C GLU A 4 1.99 11.43 4.22
N ILE A 5 2.34 10.30 3.58
CA ILE A 5 2.22 8.98 4.22
C ILE A 5 3.13 8.89 5.45
N GLY A 6 4.30 9.51 5.40
CA GLY A 6 5.25 9.50 6.51
C GLY A 6 4.69 10.09 7.80
N VAL A 7 3.85 11.13 7.73
CA VAL A 7 3.30 11.77 8.94
C VAL A 7 2.27 10.91 9.67
N GLU A 8 1.74 9.88 9.01
CA GLU A 8 0.79 8.93 9.61
C GLU A 8 1.48 7.91 10.53
N PHE A 9 2.81 7.83 10.51
CA PHE A 9 3.58 6.89 11.32
C PHE A 9 4.32 7.57 12.46
N THR A 10 4.48 6.88 13.60
CA THR A 10 5.45 7.29 14.61
C THR A 10 6.88 7.15 14.07
N ALA A 11 7.84 7.85 14.64
CA ALA A 11 9.24 7.81 14.16
C ALA A 11 9.85 6.40 14.20
N ASP A 12 9.46 5.61 15.20
CA ASP A 12 9.92 4.25 15.47
C ASP A 12 8.92 3.16 15.01
N ALA A 13 7.94 3.54 14.21
CA ALA A 13 6.90 2.63 13.70
C ALA A 13 7.47 1.34 13.12
N THR A 14 6.70 0.28 13.23
CA THR A 14 7.06 -1.04 12.72
C THR A 14 5.99 -1.60 11.78
N VAL A 15 6.43 -2.36 10.80
CA VAL A 15 5.57 -3.08 9.85
C VAL A 15 5.92 -4.57 9.89
N ASP A 16 4.89 -5.42 9.94
CA ASP A 16 5.02 -6.88 9.80
C ASP A 16 3.87 -7.43 8.96
N TYR A 17 4.13 -7.62 7.68
CA TYR A 17 3.09 -8.11 6.76
C TYR A 17 2.99 -9.63 6.70
N GLY A 18 3.78 -10.37 7.50
CA GLY A 18 3.74 -11.82 7.50
C GLY A 18 4.09 -12.48 6.18
N THR A 19 4.37 -11.67 5.16
CA THR A 19 4.72 -12.13 3.82
C THR A 19 6.20 -12.51 3.79
N MET A 20 6.51 -13.62 3.13
CA MET A 20 7.88 -14.05 2.91
C MET A 20 8.42 -13.40 1.64
N VAL A 21 9.48 -12.62 1.75
CA VAL A 21 10.18 -12.02 0.60
C VAL A 21 11.59 -12.58 0.57
N TYR A 22 11.94 -13.28 -0.50
CA TYR A 22 13.22 -14.00 -0.63
C TYR A 22 13.54 -14.91 0.58
N GLY A 23 12.51 -15.59 1.09
CA GLY A 23 12.67 -16.51 2.22
C GLY A 23 12.80 -15.85 3.60
N GLN A 24 12.62 -14.53 3.70
CA GLN A 24 12.64 -13.78 4.96
C GLN A 24 11.30 -13.08 5.20
N PRO A 25 10.82 -13.01 6.46
CA PRO A 25 9.64 -12.23 6.79
C PRO A 25 9.84 -10.76 6.44
N LEU A 26 8.83 -10.14 5.79
CA LEU A 26 8.86 -8.73 5.48
C LEU A 26 8.53 -7.92 6.76
N LYS A 27 9.59 -7.52 7.45
CA LYS A 27 9.53 -6.69 8.65
C LYS A 27 10.38 -5.44 8.46
N ILE A 28 9.80 -4.28 8.75
CA ILE A 28 10.47 -3.00 8.59
C ILE A 28 10.30 -2.23 9.89
N SER A 29 11.36 -1.56 10.35
CA SER A 29 11.37 -0.71 11.55
C SER A 29 11.89 0.67 11.21
N GLY A 30 11.20 1.69 11.70
CA GLY A 30 11.47 3.10 11.48
C GLY A 30 10.69 3.68 10.30
N ARG A 31 10.02 4.81 10.56
CA ARG A 31 9.17 5.52 9.59
C ARG A 31 9.86 5.73 8.24
N ASP A 32 11.08 6.26 8.25
CA ASP A 32 11.77 6.63 7.03
C ASP A 32 12.06 5.41 6.15
N ARG A 33 12.37 4.26 6.77
CA ARG A 33 12.56 2.99 6.07
C ARG A 33 11.24 2.42 5.52
N ILE A 34 10.14 2.63 6.23
CA ILE A 34 8.79 2.24 5.78
C ILE A 34 8.41 3.05 4.54
N VAL A 35 8.59 4.37 4.59
CA VAL A 35 8.32 5.27 3.46
C VAL A 35 9.18 4.91 2.24
N GLU A 36 10.48 4.68 2.47
CA GLU A 36 11.40 4.30 1.39
C GLU A 36 11.03 2.94 0.77
N PHE A 37 10.60 1.98 1.58
CA PHE A 37 10.07 0.71 1.08
C PHE A 37 8.87 0.93 0.15
N PHE A 38 7.88 1.73 0.55
CA PHE A 38 6.72 2.02 -0.30
C PHE A 38 7.12 2.74 -1.57
N ARG A 39 7.98 3.75 -1.46
CA ARG A 39 8.49 4.51 -2.61
C ARG A 39 9.17 3.62 -3.65
N THR A 40 9.95 2.64 -3.19
CA THR A 40 10.72 1.76 -4.08
C THR A 40 9.93 0.56 -4.60
N LYS A 41 8.92 0.09 -3.87
CA LYS A 41 8.17 -1.13 -4.20
C LYS A 41 6.83 -0.88 -4.87
N LEU A 42 6.23 0.29 -4.67
CA LEU A 42 4.98 0.68 -5.30
C LEU A 42 5.25 1.60 -6.50
N GLY A 43 6.03 1.10 -7.44
CA GLY A 43 6.35 1.79 -8.69
C GLY A 43 5.18 1.78 -9.69
N PRO A 44 5.39 2.37 -10.88
CA PRO A 44 4.34 2.50 -11.89
C PRO A 44 3.80 1.16 -12.40
N ASP A 45 4.54 0.07 -12.24
CA ASP A 45 4.16 -1.27 -12.70
C ASP A 45 3.32 -2.04 -11.70
N ILE A 46 3.17 -1.50 -10.50
CA ILE A 46 2.39 -2.10 -9.41
C ILE A 46 1.12 -1.31 -9.21
N ILE A 47 -0.01 -1.93 -9.50
CA ILE A 47 -1.34 -1.38 -9.24
C ILE A 47 -1.89 -2.09 -8.02
N THR A 48 -2.21 -1.35 -6.96
CA THR A 48 -2.75 -1.92 -5.72
C THR A 48 -4.12 -1.34 -5.41
N VAL A 49 -5.01 -2.20 -4.95
CA VAL A 49 -6.27 -1.82 -4.33
C VAL A 49 -6.34 -2.51 -2.98
N HIS A 50 -6.34 -1.73 -1.91
CA HIS A 50 -6.53 -2.22 -0.55
C HIS A 50 -7.82 -1.64 0.00
N SER A 51 -8.79 -2.50 0.29
CA SER A 51 -10.06 -2.11 0.92
C SER A 51 -10.05 -2.57 2.37
N ALA A 52 -9.83 -1.63 3.28
CA ALA A 52 -9.92 -1.87 4.71
C ALA A 52 -11.27 -1.38 5.24
N GLY A 53 -11.89 -2.15 6.11
CA GLY A 53 -13.20 -1.80 6.67
C GLY A 53 -13.51 -2.52 7.97
N GLN A 54 -14.71 -2.26 8.50
CA GLN A 54 -15.25 -2.93 9.69
C GLN A 54 -14.28 -2.95 10.88
N PRO A 55 -13.80 -1.76 11.34
CA PRO A 55 -12.82 -1.71 12.41
C PRO A 55 -13.40 -2.09 13.75
N GLU A 56 -12.57 -2.81 14.52
CA GLU A 56 -12.71 -2.93 15.97
C GLU A 56 -11.57 -2.15 16.61
N ILE A 57 -11.88 -1.03 17.29
CA ILE A 57 -10.87 -0.14 17.87
C ILE A 57 -11.08 -0.06 19.38
N ILE A 58 -10.02 -0.30 20.13
CA ILE A 58 -9.97 -0.16 21.59
C ILE A 58 -8.98 0.94 21.92
N VAL A 59 -9.45 1.99 22.58
CA VAL A 59 -8.63 3.14 23.02
C VAL A 59 -8.36 3.04 24.52
N ASP A 60 -7.10 3.24 24.90
CA ASP A 60 -6.65 3.30 26.29
C ASP A 60 -5.69 4.51 26.44
N GLY A 61 -6.22 5.63 26.91
CA GLY A 61 -5.48 6.87 27.06
C GLY A 61 -4.92 7.40 25.74
N ALA A 62 -3.61 7.41 25.63
CA ALA A 62 -2.88 7.84 24.42
C ALA A 62 -2.51 6.68 23.48
N MET A 63 -2.95 5.46 23.82
CA MET A 63 -2.71 4.26 23.01
C MET A 63 -4.03 3.74 22.45
N ALA A 64 -3.98 3.12 21.26
CA ALA A 64 -5.11 2.38 20.73
C ALA A 64 -4.63 1.14 19.98
N ARG A 65 -5.53 0.16 19.87
CA ARG A 65 -5.36 -1.02 19.03
C ARG A 65 -6.55 -1.10 18.08
N GLY A 66 -6.27 -1.45 16.82
CA GLY A 66 -7.30 -1.64 15.82
C GLY A 66 -7.15 -2.96 15.09
N THR A 67 -8.27 -3.60 14.80
CA THR A 67 -8.36 -4.70 13.83
C THR A 67 -9.26 -4.27 12.70
N TRP A 68 -8.83 -4.50 11.46
CA TRP A 68 -9.56 -4.14 10.24
C TRP A 68 -9.65 -5.33 9.32
N SER A 69 -10.79 -5.57 8.73
CA SER A 69 -10.87 -6.49 7.60
C SER A 69 -10.18 -5.87 6.38
N LEU A 70 -9.42 -6.67 5.66
CA LEU A 70 -8.73 -6.26 4.42
C LEU A 70 -9.14 -7.18 3.28
N GLN A 71 -9.47 -6.59 2.15
CA GLN A 71 -9.42 -7.25 0.84
C GLN A 71 -8.43 -6.49 -0.03
N ASP A 72 -7.60 -7.19 -0.76
CA ASP A 72 -6.59 -6.57 -1.61
C ASP A 72 -6.49 -7.25 -2.98
N THR A 73 -6.10 -6.44 -3.95
CA THR A 73 -5.69 -6.87 -5.28
C THR A 73 -4.42 -6.12 -5.66
N VAL A 74 -3.44 -6.85 -6.16
CA VAL A 74 -2.20 -6.30 -6.71
C VAL A 74 -2.06 -6.81 -8.14
N ILE A 75 -1.91 -5.89 -9.09
CA ILE A 75 -1.59 -6.22 -10.47
C ILE A 75 -0.15 -5.77 -10.72
N ALA A 76 0.75 -6.72 -10.88
CA ALA A 76 2.15 -6.47 -11.19
C ALA A 76 2.36 -6.71 -12.69
N THR A 77 2.31 -5.62 -13.46
CA THR A 77 2.23 -5.70 -14.93
C THR A 77 3.50 -6.24 -15.57
N GLU A 78 4.67 -5.85 -15.10
CA GLU A 78 5.96 -6.37 -15.59
C GLU A 78 6.18 -7.83 -15.19
N HIS A 79 5.74 -8.22 -14.00
CA HIS A 79 5.81 -9.61 -13.54
C HIS A 79 4.70 -10.49 -14.12
N ARG A 80 3.73 -9.89 -14.82
CA ARG A 80 2.59 -10.55 -15.43
C ARG A 80 1.81 -11.42 -14.45
N VAL A 81 1.54 -10.88 -13.27
CA VAL A 81 0.76 -11.58 -12.24
C VAL A 81 -0.31 -10.67 -11.64
N VAL A 82 -1.40 -11.31 -11.20
CA VAL A 82 -2.40 -10.72 -10.31
C VAL A 82 -2.37 -11.50 -9.00
N ILE A 83 -2.24 -10.77 -7.90
CA ILE A 83 -2.36 -11.31 -6.55
C ILE A 83 -3.66 -10.76 -5.96
N THR A 84 -4.43 -11.61 -5.32
CA THR A 84 -5.63 -11.22 -4.59
C THR A 84 -5.65 -11.91 -3.23
N GLY A 85 -6.24 -11.26 -2.26
CA GLY A 85 -6.27 -11.82 -0.93
C GLY A 85 -7.26 -11.17 0.02
N ALA A 86 -7.35 -11.78 1.19
CA ALA A 86 -8.03 -11.22 2.35
C ALA A 86 -7.18 -11.40 3.59
N ALA A 87 -7.30 -10.48 4.53
CA ALA A 87 -6.53 -10.48 5.76
C ALA A 87 -7.26 -9.72 6.87
N PHE A 88 -6.68 -9.76 8.05
CA PHE A 88 -7.03 -8.85 9.13
C PHE A 88 -5.78 -8.05 9.49
N TYR A 89 -5.86 -6.73 9.39
CA TYR A 89 -4.87 -5.83 9.97
C TYR A 89 -4.92 -5.91 11.49
N ARG A 90 -3.77 -5.76 12.11
CA ARG A 90 -3.58 -5.63 13.56
C ARG A 90 -2.68 -4.46 13.80
N ASP A 91 -3.30 -3.33 14.11
CA ASP A 91 -2.61 -2.06 14.25
C ASP A 91 -2.48 -1.64 15.70
N ARG A 92 -1.44 -0.88 15.98
CA ARG A 92 -1.28 -0.09 17.20
C ARG A 92 -1.09 1.36 16.83
N TYR A 93 -1.74 2.22 17.57
CA TYR A 93 -1.71 3.65 17.38
C TYR A 93 -1.26 4.34 18.66
N GLU A 94 -0.58 5.47 18.49
CA GLU A 94 -0.16 6.35 19.56
C GLU A 94 -0.62 7.77 19.27
N ARG A 95 -1.14 8.46 20.30
CA ARG A 95 -1.50 9.86 20.22
C ARG A 95 -0.32 10.69 20.71
N GLY A 96 0.26 11.48 19.82
CA GLY A 96 1.35 12.40 20.12
C GLY A 96 0.94 13.58 21.00
N GLY A 97 1.92 14.34 21.48
CA GLY A 97 1.69 15.56 22.24
C GLY A 97 0.97 16.67 21.46
N ASP A 98 0.94 16.57 20.14
CA ASP A 98 0.18 17.41 19.22
C ASP A 98 -1.31 17.01 19.10
N GLY A 99 -1.71 15.94 19.81
CA GLY A 99 -3.05 15.39 19.77
C GLY A 99 -3.37 14.47 18.58
N CYS A 100 -2.45 14.31 17.63
CA CYS A 100 -2.62 13.48 16.45
C CYS A 100 -2.33 12.01 16.75
N TRP A 101 -3.20 11.11 16.24
CA TRP A 101 -2.97 9.68 16.27
C TRP A 101 -2.05 9.28 15.12
N ARG A 102 -1.11 8.37 15.41
CA ARG A 102 -0.18 7.82 14.42
C ARG A 102 -0.06 6.31 14.57
N ILE A 103 0.22 5.65 13.48
CA ILE A 103 0.48 4.20 13.44
C ILE A 103 1.84 3.94 14.07
N ALA A 104 1.87 3.24 15.21
CA ALA A 104 3.09 2.75 15.85
C ALA A 104 3.45 1.33 15.37
N HIS A 105 2.45 0.57 14.97
CA HIS A 105 2.63 -0.73 14.35
C HIS A 105 1.50 -1.01 13.39
N THR A 106 1.82 -1.57 12.23
CA THR A 106 0.84 -2.17 11.33
C THR A 106 1.35 -3.51 10.84
N GLY A 107 0.41 -4.44 10.70
CA GLY A 107 0.68 -5.76 10.16
C GLY A 107 -0.61 -6.47 9.89
N TYR A 108 -0.56 -7.58 9.15
CA TYR A 108 -1.77 -8.34 8.89
C TYR A 108 -1.53 -9.84 9.00
N VAL A 109 -2.62 -10.54 9.27
CA VAL A 109 -2.69 -11.99 9.20
C VAL A 109 -3.57 -12.37 8.03
N ARG A 110 -3.01 -13.06 7.05
CA ARG A 110 -3.74 -13.50 5.85
C ARG A 110 -4.79 -14.54 6.19
N THR A 111 -5.99 -14.36 5.64
CA THR A 111 -7.01 -15.40 5.55
C THR A 111 -6.69 -16.31 4.36
N TYR A 112 -6.35 -15.70 3.22
CA TYR A 112 -5.82 -16.37 2.04
C TYR A 112 -5.02 -15.37 1.19
N GLU A 113 -4.18 -15.89 0.34
CA GLU A 113 -3.53 -15.18 -0.75
C GLU A 113 -3.49 -16.11 -1.96
N ALA A 114 -3.87 -15.60 -3.12
CA ALA A 114 -3.86 -16.33 -4.37
C ALA A 114 -3.18 -15.51 -5.45
N MET A 115 -2.42 -16.17 -6.29
CA MET A 115 -1.73 -15.57 -7.43
C MET A 115 -2.18 -16.23 -8.72
N MET A 116 -2.44 -15.42 -9.74
CA MET A 116 -2.76 -15.86 -11.09
C MET A 116 -1.72 -15.30 -12.05
N SER A 117 -1.23 -16.14 -12.97
CA SER A 117 -0.41 -15.67 -14.08
C SER A 117 -1.27 -15.00 -15.13
N LEU A 118 -0.88 -13.83 -15.61
CA LEU A 118 -1.53 -13.18 -16.75
C LEU A 118 -1.26 -13.94 -18.08
N ASP A 119 -0.25 -14.80 -18.12
CA ASP A 119 0.02 -15.67 -19.27
C ASP A 119 -1.04 -16.75 -19.42
N ASP A 120 -1.68 -17.16 -18.31
CA ASP A 120 -2.80 -18.10 -18.31
C ASP A 120 -4.16 -17.42 -18.58
N LEU A 121 -4.18 -16.09 -18.71
CA LEU A 121 -5.35 -15.26 -18.94
C LEU A 121 -5.20 -14.44 -20.23
N PRO A 122 -5.22 -15.07 -21.42
CA PRO A 122 -4.94 -14.38 -22.69
C PRO A 122 -5.97 -13.30 -23.05
N SER A 123 -7.15 -13.32 -22.42
CA SER A 123 -8.18 -12.31 -22.58
C SER A 123 -8.03 -11.12 -21.61
N PHE A 124 -7.11 -11.20 -20.65
CA PHE A 124 -6.88 -10.09 -19.72
C PHE A 124 -6.31 -8.87 -20.46
N LYS A 125 -6.97 -7.74 -20.28
CA LYS A 125 -6.53 -6.45 -20.80
C LYS A 125 -6.70 -5.39 -19.73
N LEU A 126 -5.61 -4.77 -19.34
CA LEU A 126 -5.67 -3.56 -18.51
C LEU A 126 -6.08 -2.39 -19.41
N ILE A 127 -7.35 -1.96 -19.32
CA ILE A 127 -7.94 -0.95 -20.21
C ILE A 127 -7.61 0.46 -19.72
N ALA A 128 -7.57 0.67 -18.40
CA ALA A 128 -7.28 1.97 -17.79
C ALA A 128 -6.60 1.78 -16.44
N ARG A 129 -5.77 2.74 -16.08
CA ARG A 129 -5.21 2.89 -14.73
C ARG A 129 -5.14 4.36 -14.38
N LEU A 130 -5.15 4.68 -13.09
CA LEU A 130 -4.85 6.04 -12.65
C LEU A 130 -3.42 6.39 -13.06
N ALA A 131 -3.25 7.48 -13.79
CA ALA A 131 -1.93 7.99 -14.14
C ALA A 131 -1.16 8.35 -12.87
N ALA A 132 0.13 8.04 -12.84
CA ALA A 132 1.00 8.56 -11.78
C ALA A 132 0.88 10.08 -11.77
N ALA A 133 0.77 10.69 -10.58
CA ALA A 133 0.81 12.14 -10.48
C ALA A 133 2.11 12.65 -11.14
N PRO A 134 2.05 13.71 -11.98
CA PRO A 134 3.26 14.26 -12.59
C PRO A 134 4.25 14.61 -11.48
N ALA A 135 5.52 14.32 -11.71
CA ALA A 135 6.58 14.74 -10.80
C ALA A 135 6.48 16.25 -10.58
N GLU A 136 6.49 16.68 -9.33
CA GLU A 136 6.49 18.11 -9.01
C GLU A 136 7.66 18.79 -9.75
N GLY A 137 7.34 19.65 -10.73
CA GLY A 137 8.33 20.35 -11.54
C GLY A 137 8.22 20.18 -13.06
N ALA A 138 7.36 19.32 -13.59
CA ALA A 138 7.07 19.28 -15.02
C ALA A 138 6.01 20.36 -15.34
N SER A 139 6.43 21.46 -15.98
CA SER A 139 5.55 22.50 -16.50
C SER A 139 4.58 21.92 -17.52
N ALA A 140 3.32 22.39 -17.46
CA ALA A 140 2.17 21.93 -18.25
C ALA A 140 2.25 22.24 -19.77
N GLU A 141 3.44 22.34 -20.36
CA GLU A 141 3.62 22.75 -21.76
C GLU A 141 3.79 21.59 -22.76
N ASP A 142 3.86 20.34 -22.30
CA ASP A 142 4.14 19.20 -23.21
C ASP A 142 2.96 18.20 -23.37
N ALA A 143 1.75 18.58 -22.97
CA ALA A 143 0.55 17.75 -23.10
C ALA A 143 -0.40 18.23 -24.21
N GLY A 144 0.12 18.64 -25.31
CA GLY A 144 -0.68 19.16 -26.42
C GLY A 144 -0.19 18.75 -27.80
N ALA A 145 -0.38 17.48 -28.19
CA ALA A 145 -0.55 17.07 -29.60
C ALA A 145 -0.55 15.53 -29.70
N ASP A 146 -1.66 14.90 -29.56
CA ASP A 146 -2.13 13.88 -30.50
C ASP A 146 -3.59 13.47 -30.22
N ALA A 147 -4.50 14.28 -30.69
CA ALA A 147 -5.90 13.87 -30.88
C ALA A 147 -6.11 13.73 -32.39
N GLY A 148 -5.60 12.67 -32.96
CA GLY A 148 -5.78 12.26 -34.36
C GLY A 148 -6.80 11.12 -34.44
N VAL A 149 -8.02 11.48 -34.79
CA VAL A 149 -9.13 10.68 -35.28
C VAL A 149 -8.68 9.66 -36.35
N ARG A 150 -8.97 8.40 -36.18
CA ARG A 150 -9.71 7.54 -37.15
C ARG A 150 -9.95 6.14 -36.58
#